data_e725dcbaa00767f6b35bc60335200469
#
_entry.id   e725dcbaa00767f6b35bc60335200469
#
_cell.length_a   1.000
_cell.length_b   1.000
_cell.length_c   1.000
_cell.angle_alpha   90.00
_cell.angle_beta   90.00
_cell.angle_gamma   90.00
#
_symmetry.space_group_name_H-M   'P 1'
#
loop_
_entity.id
_entity.type
_entity.pdbx_description
1 polymer ?
#
loop_
_entity_poly.entity_id
_entity_poly.type
_entity_poly.pdbx_seq_one_letter_code
_entity_poly.pdbx_strand_id
1 'polypeptide(L)'
;MPKAASFRENWLRPFFFYGNNWISLLGGAITTASAMVLVGFWVISVFGHSGSSNPYLGILFDLLLPGIFVMGLLLIVIGILVRRTYLLATDQVPSLFPEVSLQDPVFRHGLDIVVVATAINFVIVGIACYRGVAYMDDVSFCGATCHVMAPENAAYHVSSHSSVTCTDCHVAPGTAGYVHAKLNGTNQLFMVLTDHYPKPIMADHKVPVASKTCLTCHNARAEVGDKLLVTQSFADDIHNTQTSSVSVLHVGGQDALGHLSGIHGAHLSKIEYIASDSNDQVIPWVRKTNPDGSTTDFVASGASVPRGGQLRAMDCISCHNRAAHSFDTAEGALDKMMAQGTPSASLPFLHKEGLALLNVQYSSQAEAKARITSSLITFYRSQYPAVWDSLRPQVEASANTLVKIYDGNVFPAMNVRWGTHPNNIGHTDSAGCFRCHDGNHTSKAGNTITNDCSVCHNLVVSSEAHPKLLTELGLP
;
A
#
# COMPACT_ATOMS: atom_id res chain seq x y z
N MET A 1 -34.48 24.00 -53.68
CA MET A 1 -33.62 23.27 -52.76
C MET A 1 -33.73 23.96 -51.39
N PRO A 2 -34.18 23.32 -50.29
CA PRO A 2 -34.17 23.91 -48.99
C PRO A 2 -32.73 24.17 -48.58
N LYS A 3 -32.38 25.40 -48.15
CA LYS A 3 -31.09 25.77 -47.59
C LYS A 3 -30.83 24.86 -46.42
N ALA A 4 -29.68 24.15 -46.38
CA ALA A 4 -29.27 23.41 -45.21
C ALA A 4 -29.27 24.35 -43.99
N ALA A 5 -30.11 24.04 -43.00
CA ALA A 5 -30.21 24.85 -41.79
C ALA A 5 -28.84 24.97 -41.11
N SER A 6 -28.41 26.19 -40.86
CA SER A 6 -27.05 26.44 -40.34
C SER A 6 -26.94 25.87 -38.92
N PHE A 7 -25.68 25.53 -38.47
CA PHE A 7 -25.38 25.13 -37.10
C PHE A 7 -26.04 26.07 -36.04
N ARG A 8 -26.13 27.33 -36.38
CA ARG A 8 -26.76 28.39 -35.60
C ARG A 8 -28.26 28.16 -35.38
N GLU A 9 -28.99 27.73 -36.40
CA GLU A 9 -30.45 27.51 -36.33
C GLU A 9 -30.77 26.19 -35.61
N ASN A 10 -29.98 25.17 -35.81
CA ASN A 10 -30.25 23.83 -35.28
C ASN A 10 -29.75 23.61 -33.85
N TRP A 11 -28.71 24.34 -33.41
CA TRP A 11 -28.07 24.08 -32.12
C TRP A 11 -28.04 25.29 -31.19
N LEU A 12 -27.62 26.47 -31.64
CA LEU A 12 -27.44 27.63 -30.76
C LEU A 12 -28.75 28.21 -30.29
N ARG A 13 -29.71 28.46 -31.19
CA ARG A 13 -31.03 29.02 -30.82
C ARG A 13 -31.81 28.13 -29.83
N PRO A 14 -31.93 26.80 -30.08
CA PRO A 14 -32.54 25.88 -29.12
C PRO A 14 -31.80 25.85 -27.78
N PHE A 15 -30.45 25.84 -27.78
CA PHE A 15 -29.64 25.78 -26.54
C PHE A 15 -29.96 26.99 -25.63
N PHE A 16 -29.90 28.20 -26.16
CA PHE A 16 -30.22 29.40 -25.38
C PHE A 16 -31.69 29.45 -24.95
N PHE A 17 -32.61 29.04 -25.79
CA PHE A 17 -34.02 28.99 -25.48
C PHE A 17 -34.33 28.00 -24.35
N TYR A 18 -33.84 26.78 -24.43
CA TYR A 18 -34.06 25.76 -23.42
C TYR A 18 -33.18 25.99 -22.16
N GLY A 19 -32.02 26.59 -22.27
CA GLY A 19 -31.14 26.91 -21.15
C GLY A 19 -31.64 28.02 -20.22
N ASN A 20 -32.57 28.84 -20.69
CA ASN A 20 -33.16 29.92 -19.89
C ASN A 20 -34.22 29.37 -18.92
N ASN A 21 -33.79 28.60 -17.92
CA ASN A 21 -34.63 28.07 -16.83
C ASN A 21 -33.86 28.08 -15.51
N TRP A 22 -34.58 28.04 -14.39
CA TRP A 22 -33.96 28.18 -13.06
C TRP A 22 -32.93 27.06 -12.72
N ILE A 23 -33.15 25.82 -13.21
CA ILE A 23 -32.22 24.70 -12.97
C ILE A 23 -30.90 24.94 -13.69
N SER A 24 -30.96 25.33 -14.98
CA SER A 24 -29.75 25.66 -15.75
C SER A 24 -29.03 26.89 -15.19
N LEU A 25 -29.78 27.92 -14.74
CA LEU A 25 -29.20 29.11 -14.12
C LEU A 25 -28.52 28.79 -12.78
N LEU A 26 -29.14 27.93 -11.96
CA LEU A 26 -28.55 27.43 -10.72
C LEU A 26 -27.27 26.63 -11.01
N GLY A 27 -27.33 25.74 -11.98
CA GLY A 27 -26.15 24.99 -12.45
C GLY A 27 -25.02 25.92 -12.89
N GLY A 28 -25.34 26.97 -13.65
CA GLY A 28 -24.37 27.99 -14.07
C GLY A 28 -23.77 28.75 -12.88
N ALA A 29 -24.58 29.14 -11.90
CA ALA A 29 -24.11 29.81 -10.69
C ALA A 29 -23.17 28.92 -9.86
N ILE A 30 -23.54 27.65 -9.64
CA ILE A 30 -22.70 26.67 -8.91
C ILE A 30 -21.38 26.45 -9.64
N THR A 31 -21.43 26.22 -10.96
CA THR A 31 -20.22 26.04 -11.79
C THR A 31 -19.30 27.25 -11.70
N THR A 32 -19.83 28.47 -11.86
CA THR A 32 -19.04 29.71 -11.81
C THR A 32 -18.44 29.94 -10.43
N ALA A 33 -19.22 29.77 -9.35
CA ALA A 33 -18.76 29.95 -7.98
C ALA A 33 -17.65 28.95 -7.63
N SER A 34 -17.84 27.66 -7.92
CA SER A 34 -16.82 26.64 -7.68
C SER A 34 -15.56 26.86 -8.52
N ALA A 35 -15.70 27.30 -9.77
CA ALA A 35 -14.57 27.67 -10.62
C ALA A 35 -13.74 28.81 -10.03
N MET A 36 -14.38 29.88 -9.54
CA MET A 36 -13.68 31.01 -8.92
C MET A 36 -12.88 30.59 -7.69
N VAL A 37 -13.47 29.73 -6.83
CA VAL A 37 -12.80 29.22 -5.62
C VAL A 37 -11.62 28.32 -5.99
N LEU A 38 -11.77 27.44 -6.97
CA LEU A 38 -10.68 26.56 -7.47
C LEU A 38 -9.53 27.37 -8.04
N VAL A 39 -9.82 28.35 -8.91
CA VAL A 39 -8.79 29.22 -9.48
C VAL A 39 -8.09 30.02 -8.39
N GLY A 40 -8.83 30.60 -7.45
CA GLY A 40 -8.25 31.30 -6.29
C GLY A 40 -7.30 30.43 -5.48
N PHE A 41 -7.71 29.21 -5.18
CA PHE A 41 -6.85 28.24 -4.47
C PHE A 41 -5.58 27.89 -5.26
N TRP A 42 -5.69 27.59 -6.55
CA TRP A 42 -4.53 27.27 -7.38
C TRP A 42 -3.55 28.44 -7.53
N VAL A 43 -4.06 29.64 -7.69
CA VAL A 43 -3.23 30.86 -7.71
C VAL A 43 -2.46 31.01 -6.39
N ILE A 44 -3.13 30.86 -5.24
CA ILE A 44 -2.50 30.91 -3.93
C ILE A 44 -1.47 29.77 -3.77
N SER A 45 -1.79 28.54 -4.23
CA SER A 45 -0.88 27.38 -4.14
C SER A 45 0.38 27.53 -5.02
N VAL A 46 0.27 28.21 -6.16
CA VAL A 46 1.41 28.44 -7.08
C VAL A 46 2.31 29.57 -6.58
N PHE A 47 1.74 30.65 -6.07
CA PHE A 47 2.48 31.84 -5.64
C PHE A 47 2.75 31.89 -4.13
N GLY A 48 2.02 31.14 -3.33
CA GLY A 48 2.22 31.00 -1.88
C GLY A 48 3.18 29.86 -1.56
N HIS A 49 4.29 30.16 -0.91
CA HIS A 49 5.27 29.17 -0.43
C HIS A 49 4.81 28.37 0.78
N SER A 50 3.52 28.41 1.11
CA SER A 50 2.94 27.69 2.23
C SER A 50 2.38 26.34 1.74
N GLY A 51 3.21 25.31 1.75
CA GLY A 51 2.74 23.94 1.75
C GLY A 51 1.82 23.76 2.97
N SER A 52 0.49 23.83 2.79
CA SER A 52 -0.43 23.52 3.86
C SER A 52 -0.32 22.01 4.14
N SER A 53 0.25 21.68 5.27
CA SER A 53 0.36 20.31 5.77
C SER A 53 -0.98 19.71 6.23
N ASN A 54 -2.10 20.33 5.89
CA ASN A 54 -3.41 19.86 6.30
C ASN A 54 -4.05 19.01 5.19
N PRO A 55 -4.08 17.68 5.33
CA PRO A 55 -4.62 16.75 4.32
C PRO A 55 -6.11 17.00 4.01
N TYR A 56 -6.87 17.60 4.93
CA TYR A 56 -8.28 17.91 4.72
C TYR A 56 -8.51 19.01 3.66
N LEU A 57 -7.52 19.90 3.47
CA LEU A 57 -7.60 20.90 2.40
C LEU A 57 -7.46 20.26 1.02
N GLY A 58 -6.63 19.23 0.86
CA GLY A 58 -6.55 18.44 -0.36
C GLY A 58 -7.90 17.79 -0.71
N ILE A 59 -8.57 17.16 0.25
CA ILE A 59 -9.90 16.58 0.03
C ILE A 59 -10.91 17.65 -0.44
N LEU A 60 -10.89 18.83 0.17
CA LEU A 60 -11.81 19.90 -0.17
C LEU A 60 -11.57 20.43 -1.59
N PHE A 61 -10.30 20.75 -1.93
CA PHE A 61 -9.97 21.45 -3.17
C PHE A 61 -9.69 20.51 -4.35
N ASP A 62 -9.21 19.29 -4.11
CA ASP A 62 -8.86 18.35 -5.17
C ASP A 62 -9.96 17.31 -5.45
N LEU A 63 -10.91 17.11 -4.52
CA LEU A 63 -11.99 16.14 -4.68
C LEU A 63 -13.37 16.76 -4.59
N LEU A 64 -13.71 17.47 -3.49
CA LEU A 64 -15.08 17.93 -3.23
C LEU A 64 -15.46 19.08 -4.17
N LEU A 65 -14.63 20.09 -4.29
CA LEU A 65 -14.93 21.28 -5.09
C LEU A 65 -15.00 20.99 -6.60
N PRO A 66 -14.10 20.18 -7.19
CA PRO A 66 -14.27 19.70 -8.56
C PRO A 66 -15.54 18.86 -8.76
N GLY A 67 -15.94 18.07 -7.76
CA GLY A 67 -17.20 17.34 -7.77
C GLY A 67 -18.42 18.28 -7.84
N ILE A 68 -18.43 19.34 -7.03
CA ILE A 68 -19.47 20.38 -7.04
C ILE A 68 -19.51 21.11 -8.38
N PHE A 69 -18.34 21.41 -8.95
CA PHE A 69 -18.21 22.03 -10.28
C PHE A 69 -18.84 21.17 -11.37
N VAL A 70 -18.51 19.87 -11.42
CA VAL A 70 -19.10 18.90 -12.37
C VAL A 70 -20.60 18.74 -12.16
N MET A 71 -21.06 18.73 -10.91
CA MET A 71 -22.49 18.70 -10.57
C MET A 71 -23.22 19.94 -11.14
N GLY A 72 -22.60 21.12 -11.05
CA GLY A 72 -23.13 22.34 -11.65
C GLY A 72 -23.30 22.21 -13.18
N LEU A 73 -22.28 21.65 -13.87
CA LEU A 73 -22.37 21.38 -15.31
C LEU A 73 -23.50 20.40 -15.67
N LEU A 74 -23.67 19.34 -14.88
CA LEU A 74 -24.75 18.37 -15.06
C LEU A 74 -26.14 19.03 -14.87
N LEU A 75 -26.29 19.93 -13.89
CA LEU A 75 -27.53 20.67 -13.66
C LEU A 75 -27.92 21.55 -14.86
N ILE A 76 -26.94 22.15 -15.56
CA ILE A 76 -27.20 22.91 -16.79
C ILE A 76 -27.85 22.00 -17.84
N VAL A 77 -27.25 20.81 -18.08
CA VAL A 77 -27.76 19.83 -19.06
C VAL A 77 -29.14 19.31 -18.65
N ILE A 78 -29.31 18.96 -17.38
CA ILE A 78 -30.62 18.49 -16.83
C ILE A 78 -31.66 19.55 -17.01
N GLY A 79 -31.41 20.81 -16.68
CA GLY A 79 -32.33 21.91 -16.82
C GLY A 79 -32.78 22.13 -18.28
N ILE A 80 -31.86 22.01 -19.24
CA ILE A 80 -32.15 22.06 -20.67
C ILE A 80 -33.10 20.90 -21.06
N LEU A 81 -32.75 19.66 -20.63
CA LEU A 81 -33.56 18.49 -20.95
C LEU A 81 -34.96 18.54 -20.33
N VAL A 82 -35.09 18.93 -19.05
CA VAL A 82 -36.34 19.05 -18.35
C VAL A 82 -37.23 20.09 -19.00
N ARG A 83 -36.70 21.28 -19.32
CA ARG A 83 -37.48 22.31 -20.00
C ARG A 83 -37.90 21.89 -21.40
N ARG A 84 -37.03 21.24 -22.14
CA ARG A 84 -37.33 20.70 -23.48
C ARG A 84 -38.47 19.69 -23.40
N THR A 85 -38.42 18.71 -22.50
CA THR A 85 -39.47 17.69 -22.34
C THR A 85 -40.80 18.31 -21.90
N TYR A 86 -40.78 19.29 -20.98
CA TYR A 86 -41.96 20.00 -20.54
C TYR A 86 -42.63 20.77 -21.69
N LEU A 87 -41.84 21.54 -22.47
CA LEU A 87 -42.40 22.34 -23.59
C LEU A 87 -42.89 21.46 -24.74
N LEU A 88 -42.28 20.29 -24.95
CA LEU A 88 -42.79 19.30 -25.93
C LEU A 88 -44.11 18.67 -25.46
N ALA A 89 -44.24 18.38 -24.15
CA ALA A 89 -45.44 17.77 -23.59
C ALA A 89 -46.63 18.74 -23.54
N THR A 90 -46.35 20.04 -23.49
CA THR A 90 -47.37 21.10 -23.43
C THR A 90 -47.67 21.78 -24.78
N ASP A 91 -47.04 21.28 -25.87
CA ASP A 91 -47.13 21.82 -27.23
C ASP A 91 -46.77 23.34 -27.31
N GLN A 92 -45.87 23.78 -26.43
CA GLN A 92 -45.41 25.17 -26.32
C GLN A 92 -44.04 25.41 -27.01
N VAL A 93 -43.59 24.49 -27.82
CA VAL A 93 -42.35 24.68 -28.57
C VAL A 93 -42.61 25.65 -29.71
N PRO A 94 -41.90 26.78 -29.78
CA PRO A 94 -42.13 27.74 -30.85
C PRO A 94 -41.73 27.13 -32.20
N SER A 95 -42.57 27.40 -33.23
CA SER A 95 -42.30 26.97 -34.61
C SER A 95 -41.00 27.57 -35.18
N LEU A 96 -40.58 28.72 -34.64
CA LEU A 96 -39.32 29.39 -34.92
C LEU A 96 -38.72 29.86 -33.58
N PHE A 97 -37.48 29.38 -33.31
CA PHE A 97 -36.72 29.87 -32.15
C PHE A 97 -36.34 31.33 -32.36
N PRO A 98 -36.31 32.17 -31.27
CA PRO A 98 -35.94 33.58 -31.36
C PRO A 98 -34.64 33.77 -32.15
N GLU A 99 -34.64 34.79 -32.99
CA GLU A 99 -33.43 35.07 -33.81
C GLU A 99 -32.26 35.47 -32.94
N VAL A 100 -31.18 34.69 -33.10
CA VAL A 100 -29.94 34.96 -32.45
C VAL A 100 -29.04 35.68 -33.47
N SER A 101 -28.99 37.01 -33.41
CA SER A 101 -28.22 37.82 -34.34
C SER A 101 -26.88 38.23 -33.71
N LEU A 102 -25.78 37.90 -34.39
CA LEU A 102 -24.43 38.39 -34.00
C LEU A 102 -24.29 39.92 -34.25
N GLN A 103 -25.25 40.53 -34.93
CA GLN A 103 -25.28 41.96 -35.13
C GLN A 103 -25.91 42.68 -33.92
N ASP A 104 -26.68 41.94 -33.09
CA ASP A 104 -27.18 42.47 -31.83
C ASP A 104 -26.03 42.56 -30.81
N PRO A 105 -25.63 43.76 -30.35
CA PRO A 105 -24.54 43.92 -29.41
C PRO A 105 -24.77 43.23 -28.08
N VAL A 106 -26.02 43.15 -27.58
CA VAL A 106 -26.34 42.48 -26.32
C VAL A 106 -26.14 40.97 -26.45
N PHE A 107 -26.61 40.40 -27.54
CA PHE A 107 -26.44 38.96 -27.82
C PHE A 107 -24.94 38.62 -28.01
N ARG A 108 -24.20 39.45 -28.75
CA ARG A 108 -22.75 39.21 -28.99
C ARG A 108 -21.96 39.21 -27.69
N HIS A 109 -22.16 40.22 -26.81
CA HIS A 109 -21.49 40.25 -25.51
C HIS A 109 -21.86 39.04 -24.66
N GLY A 110 -23.16 38.65 -24.64
CA GLY A 110 -23.57 37.43 -23.94
C GLY A 110 -22.91 36.15 -24.48
N LEU A 111 -22.78 36.05 -25.81
CA LEU A 111 -22.10 34.94 -26.46
C LEU A 111 -20.62 34.91 -26.15
N ASP A 112 -19.95 36.09 -26.20
CA ASP A 112 -18.52 36.20 -25.86
C ASP A 112 -18.26 35.76 -24.42
N ILE A 113 -19.10 36.19 -23.48
CA ILE A 113 -19.02 35.74 -22.06
C ILE A 113 -19.19 34.21 -21.96
N VAL A 114 -20.18 33.64 -22.64
CA VAL A 114 -20.42 32.18 -22.59
C VAL A 114 -19.25 31.41 -23.21
N VAL A 115 -18.72 31.86 -24.34
CA VAL A 115 -17.57 31.21 -24.99
C VAL A 115 -16.32 31.27 -24.10
N VAL A 116 -16.01 32.45 -23.57
CA VAL A 116 -14.86 32.63 -22.67
C VAL A 116 -15.05 31.81 -21.38
N ALA A 117 -16.23 31.85 -20.75
CA ALA A 117 -16.52 31.06 -19.56
C ALA A 117 -16.44 29.55 -19.84
N THR A 118 -16.93 29.10 -21.01
CA THR A 118 -16.82 27.68 -21.40
C THR A 118 -15.37 27.28 -21.61
N ALA A 119 -14.55 28.11 -22.25
CA ALA A 119 -13.12 27.83 -22.44
C ALA A 119 -12.38 27.75 -21.08
N ILE A 120 -12.65 28.70 -20.19
CA ILE A 120 -12.12 28.68 -18.82
C ILE A 120 -12.56 27.42 -18.08
N ASN A 121 -13.84 27.06 -18.14
CA ASN A 121 -14.36 25.87 -17.52
C ASN A 121 -13.71 24.59 -18.06
N PHE A 122 -13.47 24.52 -19.36
CA PHE A 122 -12.78 23.39 -19.98
C PHE A 122 -11.35 23.22 -19.45
N VAL A 123 -10.63 24.33 -19.33
CA VAL A 123 -9.27 24.33 -18.74
C VAL A 123 -9.32 23.90 -17.27
N ILE A 124 -10.28 24.42 -16.49
CA ILE A 124 -10.45 24.07 -15.08
C ILE A 124 -10.74 22.57 -14.93
N VAL A 125 -11.69 22.01 -15.71
CA VAL A 125 -11.98 20.57 -15.67
C VAL A 125 -10.75 19.75 -16.03
N GLY A 126 -10.02 20.15 -17.08
CA GLY A 126 -8.80 19.45 -17.49
C GLY A 126 -7.74 19.41 -16.39
N ILE A 127 -7.49 20.58 -15.75
CA ILE A 127 -6.54 20.64 -14.62
C ILE A 127 -7.05 19.86 -13.41
N ALA A 128 -8.34 19.97 -13.07
CA ALA A 128 -8.93 19.24 -11.95
C ALA A 128 -8.87 17.72 -12.14
N CYS A 129 -9.19 17.24 -13.35
CA CYS A 129 -9.05 15.83 -13.69
C CYS A 129 -7.58 15.37 -13.59
N TYR A 130 -6.65 16.14 -14.15
CA TYR A 130 -5.22 15.82 -14.07
C TYR A 130 -4.72 15.77 -12.62
N ARG A 131 -5.03 16.81 -11.83
CA ARG A 131 -4.66 16.87 -10.41
C ARG A 131 -5.33 15.79 -9.58
N GLY A 132 -6.61 15.53 -9.83
CA GLY A 132 -7.36 14.48 -9.14
C GLY A 132 -6.77 13.09 -9.41
N VAL A 133 -6.40 12.79 -10.65
CA VAL A 133 -5.74 11.52 -11.01
C VAL A 133 -4.36 11.44 -10.33
N ALA A 134 -3.55 12.49 -10.45
CA ALA A 134 -2.23 12.53 -9.82
C ALA A 134 -2.30 12.36 -8.28
N TYR A 135 -3.26 13.01 -7.63
CA TYR A 135 -3.49 12.85 -6.19
C TYR A 135 -3.94 11.44 -5.81
N MET A 136 -4.84 10.82 -6.61
CA MET A 136 -5.29 9.45 -6.36
C MET A 136 -4.19 8.39 -6.57
N ASP A 137 -3.13 8.73 -7.29
CA ASP A 137 -1.97 7.86 -7.51
C ASP A 137 -0.84 8.12 -6.48
N ASP A 138 -0.95 9.18 -5.68
CA ASP A 138 0.00 9.54 -4.65
C ASP A 138 -0.12 8.63 -3.41
N VAL A 139 1.02 8.37 -2.77
CA VAL A 139 1.11 7.55 -1.55
C VAL A 139 0.26 8.13 -0.42
N SER A 140 0.17 9.46 -0.31
CA SER A 140 -0.60 10.15 0.72
C SER A 140 -2.10 9.91 0.58
N PHE A 141 -2.62 9.76 -0.64
CA PHE A 141 -4.02 9.40 -0.85
C PHE A 141 -4.33 8.00 -0.30
N CYS A 142 -3.53 7.01 -0.69
CA CYS A 142 -3.74 5.63 -0.26
C CYS A 142 -3.47 5.45 1.24
N GLY A 143 -2.38 6.02 1.75
CA GLY A 143 -1.88 5.75 3.09
C GLY A 143 -2.37 6.70 4.18
N ALA A 144 -2.62 7.99 3.86
CA ALA A 144 -2.99 9.00 4.85
C ALA A 144 -4.47 9.38 4.80
N THR A 145 -5.06 9.47 3.60
CA THR A 145 -6.49 9.80 3.46
C THR A 145 -7.37 8.63 3.88
N CYS A 146 -6.97 7.39 3.55
CA CYS A 146 -7.68 6.18 3.96
C CYS A 146 -7.10 5.66 5.29
N HIS A 147 -7.69 6.06 6.41
CA HIS A 147 -7.26 5.65 7.76
C HIS A 147 -7.18 4.12 7.95
N VAL A 148 -7.92 3.36 7.17
CA VAL A 148 -7.91 1.88 7.18
C VAL A 148 -6.58 1.30 6.68
N MET A 149 -5.81 2.08 5.91
CA MET A 149 -4.48 1.70 5.41
C MET A 149 -3.34 2.09 6.35
N ALA A 150 -3.64 2.57 7.57
CA ALA A 150 -2.61 3.00 8.51
C ALA A 150 -1.54 1.93 8.82
N PRO A 151 -1.86 0.63 8.98
CA PRO A 151 -0.85 -0.41 9.17
C PRO A 151 0.11 -0.51 7.99
N GLU A 152 -0.43 -0.64 6.78
CA GLU A 152 0.35 -0.79 5.55
C GLU A 152 1.18 0.45 5.25
N ASN A 153 0.64 1.64 5.52
CA ASN A 153 1.36 2.90 5.36
C ASN A 153 2.53 3.03 6.34
N ALA A 154 2.33 2.64 7.60
CA ALA A 154 3.41 2.65 8.58
C ALA A 154 4.55 1.70 8.18
N ALA A 155 4.23 0.46 7.79
CA ALA A 155 5.19 -0.53 7.32
C ALA A 155 5.89 -0.09 6.02
N TYR A 156 5.16 0.54 5.08
CA TYR A 156 5.71 1.05 3.83
C TYR A 156 6.81 2.09 4.07
N HIS A 157 6.61 3.06 4.95
CA HIS A 157 7.57 4.15 5.17
C HIS A 157 8.93 3.69 5.73
N VAL A 158 8.99 2.52 6.36
CA VAL A 158 10.24 1.93 6.86
C VAL A 158 10.80 0.84 5.95
N SER A 159 10.13 0.55 4.83
CA SER A 159 10.53 -0.47 3.87
C SER A 159 11.60 0.02 2.89
N SER A 160 12.30 -0.91 2.25
CA SER A 160 13.21 -0.63 1.13
C SER A 160 12.49 -0.09 -0.12
N HIS A 161 11.16 -0.20 -0.18
CA HIS A 161 10.31 0.28 -1.27
C HIS A 161 9.58 1.59 -0.95
N SER A 162 9.99 2.32 0.09
CA SER A 162 9.36 3.59 0.51
C SER A 162 9.38 4.73 -0.53
N SER A 163 10.14 4.57 -1.61
CA SER A 163 10.19 5.48 -2.76
C SER A 163 9.36 5.02 -3.97
N VAL A 164 8.77 3.83 -3.92
CA VAL A 164 7.95 3.25 -5.00
C VAL A 164 6.48 3.54 -4.71
N THR A 165 5.72 4.05 -5.69
CA THR A 165 4.32 4.39 -5.42
C THR A 165 3.46 3.15 -5.22
N CYS A 166 2.37 3.29 -4.46
CA CYS A 166 1.44 2.18 -4.22
C CYS A 166 0.89 1.63 -5.54
N THR A 167 0.63 2.52 -6.50
CA THR A 167 0.06 2.18 -7.81
C THR A 167 1.03 1.39 -8.68
N ASP A 168 2.35 1.57 -8.54
CA ASP A 168 3.34 0.81 -9.31
C ASP A 168 3.26 -0.69 -9.03
N CYS A 169 2.84 -1.08 -7.82
CA CYS A 169 2.67 -2.48 -7.43
C CYS A 169 1.21 -2.96 -7.52
N HIS A 170 0.23 -2.10 -7.16
CA HIS A 170 -1.16 -2.50 -6.98
C HIS A 170 -2.07 -2.24 -8.18
N VAL A 171 -1.62 -1.49 -9.18
CA VAL A 171 -2.39 -1.22 -10.40
C VAL A 171 -1.77 -1.98 -11.57
N ALA A 172 -2.55 -2.85 -12.20
CA ALA A 172 -2.08 -3.56 -13.39
C ALA A 172 -1.78 -2.57 -14.53
N PRO A 173 -0.71 -2.80 -15.31
CA PRO A 173 -0.34 -1.91 -16.40
C PRO A 173 -1.42 -1.86 -17.50
N GLY A 174 -1.55 -0.71 -18.13
CA GLY A 174 -2.47 -0.46 -19.25
C GLY A 174 -3.86 0.01 -18.84
N THR A 175 -4.62 0.47 -19.84
CA THR A 175 -5.93 1.13 -19.64
C THR A 175 -6.94 0.24 -18.88
N ALA A 176 -6.98 -1.05 -19.20
CA ALA A 176 -7.89 -1.99 -18.56
C ALA A 176 -7.58 -2.15 -17.06
N GLY A 177 -6.29 -2.28 -16.70
CA GLY A 177 -5.85 -2.35 -15.31
C GLY A 177 -6.19 -1.07 -14.53
N TYR A 178 -5.94 0.07 -15.14
CA TYR A 178 -6.29 1.36 -14.56
C TYR A 178 -7.79 1.51 -14.28
N VAL A 179 -8.65 1.23 -15.28
CA VAL A 179 -10.12 1.30 -15.10
C VAL A 179 -10.59 0.34 -14.02
N HIS A 180 -10.09 -0.89 -14.01
CA HIS A 180 -10.43 -1.88 -12.98
C HIS A 180 -10.03 -1.38 -11.57
N ALA A 181 -8.84 -0.82 -11.41
CA ALA A 181 -8.37 -0.28 -10.14
C ALA A 181 -9.25 0.89 -9.64
N LYS A 182 -9.68 1.81 -10.54
CA LYS A 182 -10.57 2.93 -10.16
C LYS A 182 -11.98 2.46 -9.78
N LEU A 183 -12.54 1.47 -10.48
CA LEU A 183 -13.83 0.87 -10.12
C LEU A 183 -13.74 0.14 -8.77
N ASN A 184 -12.68 -0.63 -8.55
CA ASN A 184 -12.46 -1.31 -7.27
C ASN A 184 -12.26 -0.30 -6.13
N GLY A 185 -11.48 0.76 -6.36
CA GLY A 185 -11.28 1.84 -5.40
C GLY A 185 -12.58 2.54 -5.01
N THR A 186 -13.52 2.72 -5.96
CA THR A 186 -14.85 3.26 -5.66
C THR A 186 -15.64 2.34 -4.75
N ASN A 187 -15.59 1.03 -4.98
CA ASN A 187 -16.21 0.03 -4.11
C ASN A 187 -15.58 0.04 -2.71
N GLN A 188 -14.25 0.11 -2.62
CA GLN A 188 -13.54 0.20 -1.34
C GLN A 188 -13.94 1.46 -0.56
N LEU A 189 -14.08 2.61 -1.24
CA LEU A 189 -14.56 3.84 -0.62
C LEU A 189 -15.95 3.65 -0.01
N PHE A 190 -16.86 3.00 -0.73
CA PHE A 190 -18.20 2.69 -0.23
C PHE A 190 -18.15 1.77 0.99
N MET A 191 -17.30 0.74 0.96
CA MET A 191 -17.10 -0.16 2.11
C MET A 191 -16.57 0.58 3.34
N VAL A 192 -15.64 1.50 3.17
CA VAL A 192 -15.10 2.33 4.26
C VAL A 192 -16.16 3.29 4.82
N LEU A 193 -16.94 3.96 3.96
CA LEU A 193 -18.01 4.87 4.38
C LEU A 193 -19.15 4.17 5.14
N THR A 194 -19.37 2.88 4.86
CA THR A 194 -20.40 2.07 5.51
C THR A 194 -19.85 1.18 6.64
N ASP A 195 -18.57 1.27 6.96
CA ASP A 195 -17.85 0.41 7.94
C ASP A 195 -18.00 -1.10 7.66
N HIS A 196 -18.06 -1.48 6.37
CA HIS A 196 -18.20 -2.87 5.91
C HIS A 196 -16.90 -3.38 5.26
N TYR A 197 -15.76 -3.17 5.89
CA TYR A 197 -14.46 -3.69 5.43
C TYR A 197 -13.87 -4.69 6.42
N PRO A 198 -13.06 -5.67 5.96
CA PRO A 198 -12.44 -6.65 6.84
C PRO A 198 -11.39 -6.01 7.75
N LYS A 199 -11.26 -6.53 8.98
CA LYS A 199 -10.23 -6.16 9.96
C LYS A 199 -9.52 -7.42 10.45
N PRO A 200 -8.26 -7.68 10.07
CA PRO A 200 -7.36 -6.81 9.28
C PRO A 200 -7.79 -6.70 7.81
N ILE A 201 -7.30 -5.64 7.15
CA ILE A 201 -7.43 -5.54 5.70
C ILE A 201 -6.57 -6.63 5.07
N MET A 202 -7.21 -7.38 4.18
CA MET A 202 -6.55 -8.38 3.36
C MET A 202 -6.78 -7.98 1.90
N ALA A 203 -5.72 -7.92 1.09
CA ALA A 203 -5.91 -7.76 -0.34
C ALA A 203 -6.64 -9.00 -0.86
N ASP A 204 -7.83 -8.81 -1.43
CA ASP A 204 -8.61 -9.90 -2.03
C ASP A 204 -7.85 -10.57 -3.17
N HIS A 205 -7.01 -9.83 -3.83
CA HIS A 205 -6.13 -10.33 -4.87
C HIS A 205 -4.75 -9.72 -4.71
N LYS A 206 -3.79 -10.60 -4.75
CA LYS A 206 -2.35 -10.34 -4.80
C LYS A 206 -2.04 -9.36 -5.93
N VAL A 207 -0.90 -8.70 -5.79
CA VAL A 207 -0.31 -7.84 -6.81
C VAL A 207 -0.55 -8.42 -8.22
N PRO A 208 -1.09 -7.64 -9.17
CA PRO A 208 -1.39 -8.14 -10.51
C PRO A 208 -0.16 -8.73 -11.18
N VAL A 209 -0.19 -10.03 -11.48
CA VAL A 209 0.93 -10.77 -12.10
C VAL A 209 2.28 -10.32 -11.52
N ALA A 210 2.54 -10.72 -10.27
CA ALA A 210 3.70 -10.26 -9.47
C ALA A 210 5.02 -10.30 -10.24
N SER A 211 5.26 -11.35 -11.04
CA SER A 211 6.46 -11.43 -11.87
C SER A 211 6.58 -10.29 -12.88
N LYS A 212 5.48 -9.81 -13.49
CA LYS A 212 5.52 -8.68 -14.41
C LYS A 212 5.73 -7.36 -13.68
N THR A 213 5.09 -7.18 -12.55
CA THR A 213 5.23 -5.96 -11.73
C THR A 213 6.64 -5.83 -11.18
N CYS A 214 7.17 -6.85 -10.53
CA CYS A 214 8.50 -6.82 -9.92
C CYS A 214 9.62 -6.68 -10.97
N LEU A 215 9.46 -7.33 -12.13
CA LEU A 215 10.46 -7.33 -13.21
C LEU A 215 10.56 -6.00 -13.96
N THR A 216 9.72 -5.01 -13.67
CA THR A 216 9.90 -3.65 -14.20
C THR A 216 11.13 -2.96 -13.61
N CYS A 217 11.51 -3.33 -12.39
CA CYS A 217 12.66 -2.76 -11.66
C CYS A 217 13.71 -3.80 -11.30
N HIS A 218 13.30 -5.05 -11.04
CA HIS A 218 14.19 -6.14 -10.63
C HIS A 218 14.45 -7.11 -11.79
N ASN A 219 15.68 -7.59 -11.87
CA ASN A 219 16.01 -8.72 -12.74
C ASN A 219 16.13 -9.99 -11.88
N ALA A 220 15.05 -10.74 -11.76
CA ALA A 220 15.02 -11.96 -10.95
C ALA A 220 15.94 -13.08 -11.46
N ARG A 221 16.42 -12.97 -12.70
CA ARG A 221 17.37 -13.93 -13.28
C ARG A 221 18.82 -13.49 -13.15
N ALA A 222 19.08 -12.24 -12.72
CA ALA A 222 20.45 -11.83 -12.46
C ALA A 222 21.07 -12.72 -11.39
N GLU A 223 22.30 -13.13 -11.60
CA GLU A 223 23.08 -13.78 -10.57
C GLU A 223 23.38 -12.78 -9.45
N VAL A 224 22.78 -13.04 -8.28
CA VAL A 224 22.99 -12.21 -7.10
C VAL A 224 24.19 -12.75 -6.29
N GLY A 225 24.55 -14.02 -6.51
CA GLY A 225 25.57 -14.73 -5.76
C GLY A 225 25.16 -15.00 -4.31
N ASP A 226 26.14 -15.15 -3.46
CA ASP A 226 25.95 -15.35 -2.03
C ASP A 226 25.79 -14.01 -1.30
N LYS A 227 24.97 -14.00 -0.25
CA LYS A 227 24.73 -12.82 0.60
C LYS A 227 25.07 -13.14 2.04
N LEU A 228 25.82 -12.25 2.66
CA LEU A 228 26.08 -12.30 4.09
C LEU A 228 24.86 -11.74 4.83
N LEU A 229 24.37 -12.51 5.79
CA LEU A 229 23.33 -12.12 6.72
C LEU A 229 23.90 -12.14 8.14
N VAL A 230 23.87 -10.98 8.79
CA VAL A 230 24.23 -10.82 10.20
C VAL A 230 22.96 -10.55 11.00
N THR A 231 22.69 -11.39 11.99
CA THR A 231 21.56 -11.23 12.91
C THR A 231 22.12 -11.04 14.31
N GLN A 232 21.63 -10.01 14.99
CA GLN A 232 22.00 -9.72 16.39
C GLN A 232 20.77 -9.96 17.27
N SER A 233 20.99 -10.59 18.42
CA SER A 233 19.95 -10.90 19.40
C SER A 233 20.46 -10.52 20.80
N PHE A 234 19.52 -10.23 21.70
CA PHE A 234 19.80 -9.82 23.06
C PHE A 234 19.15 -10.78 24.06
N ALA A 235 19.90 -11.15 25.10
CA ALA A 235 19.39 -12.06 26.13
C ALA A 235 18.53 -11.31 27.18
N ASP A 236 17.65 -12.07 27.82
CA ASP A 236 16.78 -11.61 28.93
C ASP A 236 17.53 -11.52 30.27
N ASP A 237 18.81 -11.11 30.23
CA ASP A 237 19.66 -11.00 31.43
C ASP A 237 19.88 -9.53 31.84
N ILE A 238 20.58 -9.35 32.95
CA ILE A 238 20.84 -8.00 33.53
C ILE A 238 21.70 -7.13 32.59
N HIS A 239 22.49 -7.75 31.70
CA HIS A 239 23.40 -7.08 30.79
C HIS A 239 22.85 -6.97 29.38
N ASN A 240 21.66 -7.55 29.11
CA ASN A 240 21.13 -7.70 27.77
C ASN A 240 22.22 -8.25 26.85
N THR A 241 22.81 -9.38 27.20
CA THR A 241 23.99 -9.94 26.54
C THR A 241 23.70 -10.09 25.03
N GLN A 242 24.47 -9.34 24.23
CA GLN A 242 24.35 -9.37 22.77
C GLN A 242 25.07 -10.57 22.21
N THR A 243 24.42 -11.28 21.31
CA THR A 243 25.02 -12.33 20.49
C THR A 243 24.79 -12.06 19.02
N SER A 244 25.70 -12.52 18.17
CA SER A 244 25.58 -12.38 16.72
C SER A 244 25.62 -13.75 16.06
N SER A 245 24.77 -13.93 15.06
CA SER A 245 24.83 -15.06 14.13
C SER A 245 25.17 -14.55 12.74
N VAL A 246 26.05 -15.24 12.04
CA VAL A 246 26.48 -14.90 10.70
C VAL A 246 26.22 -16.09 9.77
N SER A 247 25.43 -15.88 8.75
CA SER A 247 25.18 -16.88 7.72
C SER A 247 25.46 -16.36 6.32
N VAL A 248 25.93 -17.26 5.44
CA VAL A 248 26.11 -17.01 4.02
C VAL A 248 24.92 -17.63 3.29
N LEU A 249 24.05 -16.80 2.75
CA LEU A 249 22.82 -17.19 2.08
C LEU A 249 23.10 -17.41 0.58
N HIS A 250 22.78 -18.60 0.06
CA HIS A 250 22.95 -18.96 -1.35
C HIS A 250 21.78 -18.48 -2.19
N VAL A 251 21.69 -17.15 -2.43
CA VAL A 251 20.57 -16.54 -3.16
C VAL A 251 20.58 -17.01 -4.62
N GLY A 252 21.74 -17.01 -5.25
CA GLY A 252 21.93 -17.47 -6.62
C GLY A 252 21.22 -16.64 -7.68
N GLY A 253 20.84 -17.29 -8.75
CA GLY A 253 20.21 -16.68 -9.93
C GLY A 253 20.60 -17.41 -11.20
N GLN A 254 20.75 -16.66 -12.30
CA GLN A 254 21.20 -17.18 -13.59
C GLN A 254 22.53 -16.54 -13.96
N ASP A 255 23.56 -17.35 -14.20
CA ASP A 255 24.88 -16.89 -14.66
C ASP A 255 24.84 -16.46 -16.15
N ALA A 256 25.97 -15.92 -16.63
CA ALA A 256 26.07 -15.46 -18.03
C ALA A 256 25.92 -16.59 -19.05
N LEU A 257 26.11 -17.85 -18.64
CA LEU A 257 25.94 -19.05 -19.49
C LEU A 257 24.54 -19.65 -19.40
N GLY A 258 23.67 -19.05 -18.58
CA GLY A 258 22.29 -19.50 -18.39
C GLY A 258 22.11 -20.59 -17.34
N HIS A 259 23.16 -20.96 -16.57
CA HIS A 259 23.01 -21.92 -15.48
C HIS A 259 22.28 -21.28 -14.31
N LEU A 260 21.37 -22.03 -13.73
CA LEU A 260 20.58 -21.62 -12.59
C LEU A 260 21.17 -22.18 -11.29
N SER A 261 21.38 -21.33 -10.31
CA SER A 261 21.95 -21.70 -9.01
C SER A 261 21.17 -21.10 -7.85
N GLY A 262 21.40 -21.64 -6.65
CA GLY A 262 20.86 -21.14 -5.40
C GLY A 262 19.32 -21.15 -5.29
N ILE A 263 18.80 -20.39 -4.35
CA ILE A 263 17.38 -20.34 -4.02
C ILE A 263 16.55 -19.89 -5.23
N HIS A 264 16.92 -18.80 -5.90
CA HIS A 264 16.17 -18.29 -7.06
C HIS A 264 16.20 -19.28 -8.23
N GLY A 265 17.38 -19.86 -8.54
CA GLY A 265 17.50 -20.82 -9.63
C GLY A 265 16.72 -22.12 -9.41
N ALA A 266 16.56 -22.53 -8.17
CA ALA A 266 15.81 -23.75 -7.83
C ALA A 266 14.29 -23.57 -7.93
N HIS A 267 13.77 -22.37 -7.66
CA HIS A 267 12.34 -22.14 -7.44
C HIS A 267 11.63 -21.45 -8.62
N LEU A 268 12.25 -20.46 -9.24
CA LEU A 268 11.59 -19.66 -10.27
C LEU A 268 11.22 -20.49 -11.51
N SER A 269 9.96 -20.45 -11.87
CA SER A 269 9.37 -21.12 -13.04
C SER A 269 9.40 -22.65 -13.03
N LYS A 270 9.68 -23.29 -11.88
CA LYS A 270 9.83 -24.76 -11.77
C LYS A 270 8.90 -25.38 -10.73
N ILE A 271 8.33 -24.56 -9.86
CA ILE A 271 7.54 -25.05 -8.74
C ILE A 271 6.09 -24.55 -8.87
N GLU A 272 5.16 -25.46 -8.68
CA GLU A 272 3.75 -25.18 -8.51
C GLU A 272 3.29 -25.74 -7.17
N TYR A 273 2.31 -25.14 -6.52
CA TYR A 273 1.80 -25.61 -5.24
C TYR A 273 0.31 -25.36 -5.08
N ILE A 274 -0.30 -26.08 -4.13
CA ILE A 274 -1.67 -25.85 -3.66
C ILE A 274 -1.57 -25.49 -2.17
N ALA A 275 -2.11 -24.33 -1.79
CA ALA A 275 -2.28 -23.94 -0.40
C ALA A 275 -3.70 -24.29 0.07
N SER A 276 -3.85 -24.65 1.35
CA SER A 276 -5.15 -24.92 1.97
C SER A 276 -5.75 -23.72 2.70
N ASP A 277 -4.96 -22.65 2.87
CA ASP A 277 -5.37 -21.39 3.51
C ASP A 277 -5.13 -20.19 2.59
N SER A 278 -5.81 -19.07 2.90
CA SER A 278 -5.74 -17.84 2.11
C SER A 278 -4.37 -17.14 2.17
N ASN A 279 -3.60 -17.39 3.22
CA ASN A 279 -2.29 -16.74 3.47
C ASN A 279 -1.11 -17.58 2.98
N ASP A 280 -1.36 -18.73 2.32
CA ASP A 280 -0.33 -19.66 1.84
C ASP A 280 0.61 -20.17 2.94
N GLN A 281 0.09 -20.32 4.17
CA GLN A 281 0.90 -20.82 5.29
C GLN A 281 0.90 -22.35 5.40
N VAL A 282 -0.13 -23.00 4.89
CA VAL A 282 -0.25 -24.45 4.86
C VAL A 282 -0.28 -24.94 3.42
N ILE A 283 0.78 -25.63 3.01
CA ILE A 283 0.97 -26.12 1.64
C ILE A 283 0.95 -27.65 1.64
N PRO A 284 -0.19 -28.30 1.39
CA PRO A 284 -0.29 -29.76 1.42
C PRO A 284 0.31 -30.45 0.19
N TRP A 285 0.56 -29.72 -0.91
CA TRP A 285 1.03 -30.31 -2.15
C TRP A 285 1.92 -29.37 -2.95
N VAL A 286 3.01 -29.92 -3.48
CA VAL A 286 4.00 -29.20 -4.29
C VAL A 286 4.33 -30.04 -5.54
N ARG A 287 4.45 -29.40 -6.71
CA ARG A 287 4.95 -30.02 -7.94
C ARG A 287 6.25 -29.33 -8.37
N LYS A 288 7.24 -30.14 -8.66
CA LYS A 288 8.50 -29.71 -9.28
C LYS A 288 8.54 -30.16 -10.72
N THR A 289 8.85 -29.24 -11.63
CA THR A 289 9.23 -29.58 -13.01
C THR A 289 10.72 -29.84 -13.09
N ASN A 290 11.09 -31.04 -13.53
CA ASN A 290 12.48 -31.48 -13.67
C ASN A 290 13.12 -30.91 -14.97
N PRO A 291 14.45 -30.91 -15.10
CA PRO A 291 15.14 -30.43 -16.31
C PRO A 291 14.73 -31.15 -17.61
N ASP A 292 14.33 -32.42 -17.52
CA ASP A 292 13.86 -33.24 -18.62
C ASP A 292 12.39 -32.99 -19.01
N GLY A 293 11.72 -32.04 -18.33
CA GLY A 293 10.29 -31.73 -18.52
C GLY A 293 9.33 -32.64 -17.77
N SER A 294 9.81 -33.70 -17.12
CA SER A 294 8.97 -34.54 -16.24
C SER A 294 8.58 -33.77 -14.97
N THR A 295 7.54 -34.25 -14.29
CA THR A 295 7.10 -33.62 -13.02
C THR A 295 7.18 -34.60 -11.88
N THR A 296 7.53 -34.08 -10.70
CA THR A 296 7.54 -34.82 -9.43
C THR A 296 6.61 -34.13 -8.45
N ASP A 297 5.60 -34.84 -7.98
CA ASP A 297 4.65 -34.36 -6.98
C ASP A 297 5.10 -34.79 -5.59
N PHE A 298 5.03 -33.85 -4.64
CA PHE A 298 5.31 -34.05 -3.22
C PHE A 298 4.07 -33.74 -2.42
N VAL A 299 3.76 -34.56 -1.43
CA VAL A 299 2.60 -34.41 -0.55
C VAL A 299 3.07 -34.37 0.89
N ALA A 300 2.56 -33.41 1.66
CA ALA A 300 2.85 -33.33 3.09
C ALA A 300 2.24 -34.53 3.82
N SER A 301 3.00 -35.13 4.73
CA SER A 301 2.57 -36.29 5.49
C SER A 301 1.29 -36.01 6.26
N GLY A 302 0.30 -36.91 6.13
CA GLY A 302 -0.99 -36.77 6.78
C GLY A 302 -1.90 -35.68 6.22
N ALA A 303 -1.47 -34.94 5.20
CA ALA A 303 -2.28 -33.91 4.59
C ALA A 303 -3.24 -34.47 3.54
N SER A 304 -4.45 -33.91 3.47
CA SER A 304 -5.36 -34.11 2.35
C SER A 304 -5.20 -32.94 1.36
N VAL A 305 -4.88 -33.26 0.12
CA VAL A 305 -4.86 -32.24 -0.95
C VAL A 305 -6.29 -31.80 -1.24
N PRO A 306 -6.62 -30.50 -1.15
CA PRO A 306 -7.97 -30.01 -1.38
C PRO A 306 -8.46 -30.35 -2.79
N ARG A 307 -9.60 -31.03 -2.90
CA ARG A 307 -10.23 -31.29 -4.20
C ARG A 307 -10.65 -29.95 -4.83
N GLY A 308 -10.13 -29.64 -6.01
CA GLY A 308 -10.37 -28.35 -6.65
C GLY A 308 -9.56 -27.19 -6.07
N GLY A 309 -8.52 -27.47 -5.29
CA GLY A 309 -7.57 -26.45 -4.83
C GLY A 309 -6.96 -25.69 -6.00
N GLN A 310 -6.80 -24.38 -5.84
CA GLN A 310 -6.21 -23.54 -6.87
C GLN A 310 -4.72 -23.86 -7.01
N LEU A 311 -4.33 -24.32 -8.19
CA LEU A 311 -2.92 -24.48 -8.56
C LEU A 311 -2.27 -23.12 -8.74
N ARG A 312 -1.16 -22.89 -8.07
CA ARG A 312 -0.38 -21.65 -8.10
C ARG A 312 1.04 -21.92 -8.55
N ALA A 313 1.49 -21.20 -9.55
CA ALA A 313 2.92 -21.15 -9.87
C ALA A 313 3.65 -20.33 -8.82
N MET A 314 4.79 -20.82 -8.35
CA MET A 314 5.65 -20.08 -7.43
C MET A 314 6.24 -18.87 -8.14
N ASP A 315 6.05 -17.71 -7.58
CA ASP A 315 6.55 -16.43 -8.09
C ASP A 315 7.20 -15.59 -6.97
N CYS A 316 7.56 -14.34 -7.30
CA CYS A 316 8.23 -13.44 -6.38
C CYS A 316 7.49 -13.28 -5.04
N ILE A 317 6.16 -13.13 -5.08
CA ILE A 317 5.36 -12.92 -3.87
C ILE A 317 5.06 -14.20 -3.09
N SER A 318 5.38 -15.36 -3.63
CA SER A 318 5.27 -16.61 -2.86
C SER A 318 6.26 -16.64 -1.68
N CYS A 319 7.38 -15.95 -1.84
CA CYS A 319 8.41 -15.74 -0.81
C CYS A 319 8.45 -14.28 -0.33
N HIS A 320 8.53 -13.31 -1.25
CA HIS A 320 8.59 -11.87 -0.95
C HIS A 320 7.19 -11.26 -0.76
N ASN A 321 6.34 -11.92 0.02
CA ASN A 321 4.93 -11.54 0.19
C ASN A 321 4.72 -10.21 0.95
N ARG A 322 5.76 -9.68 1.58
CA ARG A 322 5.74 -8.45 2.38
C ARG A 322 6.84 -7.47 1.96
N ALA A 323 7.14 -7.36 0.68
CA ALA A 323 8.23 -6.55 0.17
C ALA A 323 8.19 -5.08 0.62
N ALA A 324 6.98 -4.48 0.67
CA ALA A 324 6.77 -3.09 1.10
C ALA A 324 5.98 -2.96 2.41
N HIS A 325 5.48 -4.04 2.97
CA HIS A 325 4.59 -4.05 4.14
C HIS A 325 5.03 -5.13 5.13
N SER A 326 6.31 -5.13 5.51
CA SER A 326 6.85 -6.07 6.51
C SER A 326 6.47 -5.61 7.91
N PHE A 327 5.94 -6.54 8.69
CA PHE A 327 5.70 -6.38 10.12
C PHE A 327 6.66 -7.30 10.84
N ASP A 328 7.47 -6.73 11.72
CA ASP A 328 8.43 -7.48 12.53
C ASP A 328 7.68 -8.25 13.64
N THR A 329 8.33 -9.25 14.24
CA THR A 329 7.92 -9.79 15.54
C THR A 329 8.29 -8.82 16.66
N ALA A 330 7.69 -8.96 17.84
CA ALA A 330 8.03 -8.08 18.99
C ALA A 330 9.53 -8.19 19.33
N GLU A 331 10.05 -9.43 19.35
CA GLU A 331 11.46 -9.71 19.65
C GLU A 331 12.37 -9.20 18.52
N GLY A 332 12.08 -9.53 17.27
CA GLY A 332 12.90 -9.08 16.14
C GLY A 332 12.95 -7.56 15.99
N ALA A 333 11.83 -6.86 16.24
CA ALA A 333 11.81 -5.40 16.23
C ALA A 333 12.63 -4.79 17.37
N LEU A 334 12.55 -5.39 18.57
CA LEU A 334 13.31 -4.94 19.72
C LEU A 334 14.81 -5.16 19.53
N ASP A 335 15.22 -6.36 19.13
CA ASP A 335 16.62 -6.72 18.84
C ASP A 335 17.23 -5.79 17.80
N LYS A 336 16.52 -5.58 16.68
CA LYS A 336 16.93 -4.68 15.61
C LYS A 336 17.18 -3.25 16.08
N MET A 337 16.31 -2.74 16.95
CA MET A 337 16.46 -1.38 17.48
C MET A 337 17.56 -1.31 18.56
N MET A 338 17.69 -2.32 19.40
CA MET A 338 18.77 -2.41 20.39
C MET A 338 20.15 -2.51 19.71
N ALA A 339 20.25 -3.25 18.62
CA ALA A 339 21.46 -3.32 17.81
C ALA A 339 21.88 -1.95 17.22
N GLN A 340 20.90 -1.05 17.02
CA GLN A 340 21.14 0.34 16.62
C GLN A 340 21.46 1.27 17.81
N GLY A 341 21.52 0.73 19.01
CA GLY A 341 21.84 1.46 20.23
C GLY A 341 20.66 2.16 20.92
N THR A 342 19.44 1.98 20.42
CA THR A 342 18.22 2.54 21.03
C THR A 342 17.06 1.58 20.84
N PRO A 343 16.51 0.96 21.90
CA PRO A 343 16.76 1.17 23.34
C PRO A 343 18.19 0.82 23.78
N SER A 344 18.65 1.45 24.86
CA SER A 344 20.05 1.28 25.31
C SER A 344 20.27 -0.05 26.02
N ALA A 345 21.12 -0.91 25.48
CA ALA A 345 21.50 -2.19 26.10
C ALA A 345 22.22 -2.03 27.49
N SER A 346 22.66 -0.82 27.83
CA SER A 346 23.24 -0.55 29.16
C SER A 346 22.25 -0.53 30.31
N LEU A 347 20.94 -0.48 30.01
CA LEU A 347 19.87 -0.49 31.00
C LEU A 347 19.57 -1.93 31.46
N PRO A 348 19.69 -2.28 32.77
CA PRO A 348 19.48 -3.64 33.24
C PRO A 348 18.14 -4.25 32.82
N PHE A 349 18.17 -5.47 32.27
CA PHE A 349 16.97 -6.22 31.86
C PHE A 349 16.08 -5.52 30.86
N LEU A 350 16.60 -4.57 30.07
CA LEU A 350 15.77 -3.80 29.14
C LEU A 350 15.12 -4.68 28.06
N HIS A 351 15.84 -5.67 27.53
CA HIS A 351 15.29 -6.61 26.55
C HIS A 351 14.08 -7.35 27.13
N LYS A 352 14.25 -7.97 28.29
CA LYS A 352 13.20 -8.72 28.99
C LYS A 352 11.95 -7.87 29.28
N GLU A 353 12.15 -6.71 29.91
CA GLU A 353 11.04 -5.83 30.29
C GLU A 353 10.38 -5.19 29.05
N GLY A 354 11.20 -4.80 28.07
CA GLY A 354 10.73 -4.26 26.79
C GLY A 354 9.85 -5.27 26.05
N LEU A 355 10.32 -6.51 25.94
CA LEU A 355 9.58 -7.58 25.28
C LEU A 355 8.27 -7.92 26.02
N ALA A 356 8.32 -7.96 27.36
CA ALA A 356 7.13 -8.16 28.18
C ALA A 356 6.08 -7.07 27.95
N LEU A 357 6.49 -5.79 27.89
CA LEU A 357 5.60 -4.67 27.61
C LEU A 357 5.05 -4.67 26.18
N LEU A 358 5.87 -5.02 25.18
CA LEU A 358 5.42 -5.10 23.78
C LEU A 358 4.38 -6.20 23.56
N ASN A 359 4.44 -7.30 24.31
CA ASN A 359 3.51 -8.43 24.20
C ASN A 359 2.19 -8.24 24.97
N VAL A 360 2.04 -7.16 25.74
CA VAL A 360 0.75 -6.84 26.36
C VAL A 360 -0.28 -6.46 25.32
N GLN A 361 -1.49 -6.97 25.48
CA GLN A 361 -2.61 -6.56 24.62
C GLN A 361 -3.20 -5.24 25.12
N TYR A 362 -3.02 -4.19 24.34
CA TYR A 362 -3.64 -2.88 24.59
C TYR A 362 -4.85 -2.70 23.67
N SER A 363 -5.86 -1.96 24.15
CA SER A 363 -7.07 -1.66 23.38
C SER A 363 -6.86 -0.59 22.30
N SER A 364 -5.81 0.23 22.45
CA SER A 364 -5.45 1.30 21.52
C SER A 364 -3.95 1.64 21.61
N GLN A 365 -3.42 2.26 20.57
CA GLN A 365 -2.05 2.79 20.58
C GLN A 365 -1.86 3.87 21.66
N ALA A 366 -2.90 4.67 21.94
CA ALA A 366 -2.84 5.66 23.03
C ALA A 366 -2.69 5.00 24.42
N GLU A 367 -3.41 3.92 24.68
CA GLU A 367 -3.25 3.13 25.90
C GLU A 367 -1.86 2.49 25.96
N ALA A 368 -1.40 1.88 24.85
CA ALA A 368 -0.07 1.28 24.76
C ALA A 368 1.01 2.30 25.10
N LYS A 369 0.97 3.48 24.50
CA LYS A 369 1.91 4.57 24.75
C LYS A 369 1.94 4.96 26.25
N ALA A 370 0.78 5.18 26.84
CA ALA A 370 0.69 5.57 28.24
C ALA A 370 1.24 4.47 29.16
N ARG A 371 0.84 3.21 28.95
CA ARG A 371 1.22 2.09 29.82
C ARG A 371 2.65 1.64 29.61
N ILE A 372 3.15 1.53 28.39
CA ILE A 372 4.56 1.18 28.11
C ILE A 372 5.46 2.22 28.80
N THR A 373 5.19 3.51 28.59
CA THR A 373 6.00 4.58 29.17
C THR A 373 5.97 4.56 30.69
N SER A 374 4.78 4.52 31.30
CA SER A 374 4.67 4.55 32.77
C SER A 374 5.24 3.29 33.43
N SER A 375 5.05 2.11 32.82
CA SER A 375 5.52 0.84 33.37
C SER A 375 7.04 0.74 33.34
N LEU A 376 7.69 1.10 32.23
CA LEU A 376 9.15 1.09 32.15
C LEU A 376 9.80 2.07 33.12
N ILE A 377 9.26 3.29 33.20
CA ILE A 377 9.73 4.30 34.19
C ILE A 377 9.56 3.79 35.63
N THR A 378 8.41 3.20 35.95
CA THR A 378 8.14 2.67 37.30
C THR A 378 9.09 1.53 37.62
N PHE A 379 9.37 0.64 36.68
CA PHE A 379 10.33 -0.46 36.84
C PHE A 379 11.71 0.07 37.25
N TYR A 380 12.29 1.03 36.52
CA TYR A 380 13.61 1.55 36.83
C TYR A 380 13.60 2.37 38.12
N ARG A 381 12.55 3.15 38.42
CA ARG A 381 12.44 3.89 39.67
C ARG A 381 12.39 2.99 40.91
N SER A 382 11.70 1.86 40.79
CA SER A 382 11.48 0.98 41.96
C SER A 382 12.58 -0.08 42.12
N GLN A 383 13.05 -0.68 41.01
CA GLN A 383 13.98 -1.80 41.05
C GLN A 383 15.44 -1.35 40.88
N TYR A 384 15.67 -0.23 40.19
CA TYR A 384 17.01 0.30 39.89
C TYR A 384 17.10 1.81 40.11
N PRO A 385 16.87 2.33 41.34
CA PRO A 385 16.83 3.78 41.63
C PRO A 385 18.13 4.48 41.22
N ALA A 386 19.30 3.88 41.46
CA ALA A 386 20.58 4.44 41.03
C ALA A 386 20.73 4.58 39.51
N VAL A 387 20.17 3.64 38.75
CA VAL A 387 20.11 3.73 37.27
C VAL A 387 19.15 4.82 36.85
N TRP A 388 17.99 4.91 37.49
CA TRP A 388 17.03 5.99 37.24
C TRP A 388 17.64 7.37 37.47
N ASP A 389 18.36 7.57 38.59
CA ASP A 389 18.95 8.85 38.91
C ASP A 389 20.07 9.27 37.95
N SER A 390 20.85 8.29 37.46
CA SER A 390 22.00 8.54 36.57
C SER A 390 21.69 8.46 35.07
N LEU A 391 20.75 7.62 34.65
CA LEU A 391 20.45 7.32 33.25
C LEU A 391 19.00 7.62 32.86
N ARG A 392 18.32 8.49 33.57
CA ARG A 392 16.93 8.86 33.32
C ARG A 392 16.64 9.21 31.84
N PRO A 393 17.48 10.01 31.15
CA PRO A 393 17.22 10.31 29.73
C PRO A 393 17.23 9.06 28.85
N GLN A 394 18.09 8.09 29.12
CA GLN A 394 18.16 6.81 28.39
C GLN A 394 16.92 5.96 28.66
N VAL A 395 16.41 5.93 29.90
CA VAL A 395 15.17 5.22 30.23
C VAL A 395 13.98 5.83 29.46
N GLU A 396 13.85 7.17 29.49
CA GLU A 396 12.79 7.88 28.78
C GLU A 396 12.89 7.70 27.25
N ALA A 397 14.10 7.73 26.69
CA ALA A 397 14.34 7.47 25.28
C ALA A 397 13.99 6.02 24.91
N SER A 398 14.34 5.05 25.75
CA SER A 398 14.00 3.64 25.57
C SER A 398 12.49 3.41 25.62
N ALA A 399 11.77 4.03 26.53
CA ALA A 399 10.33 3.98 26.60
C ALA A 399 9.67 4.52 25.30
N ASN A 400 10.17 5.64 24.79
CA ASN A 400 9.69 6.22 23.53
C ASN A 400 9.99 5.30 22.33
N THR A 401 11.11 4.59 22.34
CA THR A 401 11.45 3.63 21.27
C THR A 401 10.55 2.40 21.32
N LEU A 402 10.26 1.85 22.52
CA LEU A 402 9.28 0.76 22.66
C LEU A 402 7.90 1.17 22.12
N VAL A 403 7.47 2.39 22.40
CA VAL A 403 6.22 2.93 21.83
C VAL A 403 6.27 2.98 20.32
N LYS A 404 7.38 3.45 19.73
CA LYS A 404 7.54 3.48 18.25
C LYS A 404 7.53 2.07 17.64
N ILE A 405 8.17 1.10 18.30
CA ILE A 405 8.13 -0.31 17.88
C ILE A 405 6.68 -0.82 17.87
N TYR A 406 5.94 -0.55 18.95
CA TYR A 406 4.54 -0.95 19.04
C TYR A 406 3.67 -0.27 17.99
N ASP A 407 3.76 1.05 17.87
CA ASP A 407 2.95 1.87 16.96
C ASP A 407 3.22 1.54 15.47
N GLY A 408 4.43 1.07 15.14
CA GLY A 408 4.80 0.65 13.79
C GLY A 408 4.30 -0.73 13.38
N ASN A 409 3.95 -1.61 14.36
CA ASN A 409 3.64 -3.02 14.10
C ASN A 409 2.26 -3.46 14.61
N VAL A 410 1.66 -2.74 15.55
CA VAL A 410 0.40 -3.14 16.19
C VAL A 410 -0.66 -2.05 16.03
N PHE A 411 -1.79 -2.42 15.43
CA PHE A 411 -2.92 -1.52 15.16
C PHE A 411 -4.22 -2.14 15.67
N PRO A 412 -4.55 -1.97 16.96
CA PRO A 412 -5.72 -2.61 17.57
C PRO A 412 -7.03 -2.31 16.86
N ALA A 413 -7.23 -1.07 16.39
CA ALA A 413 -8.42 -0.63 15.66
C ALA A 413 -8.61 -1.38 14.33
N MET A 414 -7.51 -1.86 13.73
CA MET A 414 -7.50 -2.64 12.48
C MET A 414 -7.32 -4.14 12.72
N ASN A 415 -7.33 -4.57 13.98
CA ASN A 415 -7.09 -5.96 14.38
C ASN A 415 -5.74 -6.53 13.88
N VAL A 416 -4.75 -5.66 13.69
CA VAL A 416 -3.37 -6.04 13.35
C VAL A 416 -2.57 -6.17 14.65
N ARG A 417 -1.99 -7.34 14.86
CA ARG A 417 -1.20 -7.72 16.03
C ARG A 417 0.08 -8.43 15.59
N TRP A 418 0.98 -8.69 16.50
CA TRP A 418 2.14 -9.52 16.25
C TRP A 418 1.73 -10.84 15.57
N GLY A 419 2.37 -11.17 14.45
CA GLY A 419 2.10 -12.39 13.68
C GLY A 419 0.84 -12.38 12.81
N THR A 420 0.04 -11.30 12.79
CA THR A 420 -1.13 -11.18 11.89
C THR A 420 -0.75 -11.32 10.42
N HIS A 421 0.40 -10.81 10.05
CA HIS A 421 0.91 -10.80 8.69
C HIS A 421 2.27 -11.52 8.61
N PRO A 422 2.29 -12.85 8.47
CA PRO A 422 3.54 -13.60 8.40
C PRO A 422 4.36 -13.20 7.17
N ASN A 423 5.67 -13.08 7.36
CA ASN A 423 6.65 -12.89 6.29
C ASN A 423 7.15 -14.26 5.83
N ASN A 424 7.12 -14.53 4.53
CA ASN A 424 7.53 -15.81 3.97
C ASN A 424 9.03 -15.92 3.68
N ILE A 425 9.80 -14.84 3.91
CA ILE A 425 11.26 -14.86 3.79
C ILE A 425 11.88 -15.46 5.06
N GLY A 426 12.79 -16.42 4.87
CA GLY A 426 13.43 -17.09 6.01
C GLY A 426 12.51 -18.11 6.69
N HIS A 427 12.78 -18.38 7.97
CA HIS A 427 12.05 -19.37 8.79
C HIS A 427 12.16 -19.10 10.30
N THR A 428 12.64 -17.92 10.70
CA THR A 428 12.79 -17.53 12.12
C THR A 428 11.53 -16.95 12.71
N ASP A 429 10.88 -16.05 11.98
CA ASP A 429 9.70 -15.31 12.44
C ASP A 429 8.38 -15.97 12.05
N SER A 430 8.43 -16.85 11.05
CA SER A 430 7.29 -17.61 10.54
C SER A 430 7.77 -18.92 9.93
N ALA A 431 6.86 -19.80 9.52
CA ALA A 431 7.24 -21.03 8.82
C ALA A 431 8.04 -20.77 7.54
N GLY A 432 7.74 -19.69 6.80
CA GLY A 432 8.53 -19.25 5.66
C GLY A 432 8.92 -20.37 4.69
N CYS A 433 10.22 -20.63 4.58
CA CYS A 433 10.76 -21.72 3.73
C CYS A 433 10.29 -23.10 4.23
N PHE A 434 10.08 -23.26 5.53
CA PHE A 434 9.65 -24.55 6.11
C PHE A 434 8.17 -24.87 5.85
N ARG A 435 7.43 -24.01 5.13
CA ARG A 435 6.11 -24.40 4.58
C ARG A 435 6.19 -25.58 3.61
N CYS A 436 7.37 -25.82 3.01
CA CYS A 436 7.65 -26.91 2.08
C CYS A 436 8.92 -27.72 2.49
N HIS A 437 9.94 -27.02 3.04
CA HIS A 437 11.24 -27.61 3.43
C HIS A 437 11.22 -28.12 4.88
N ASP A 438 10.15 -28.80 5.28
CA ASP A 438 9.91 -29.31 6.63
C ASP A 438 10.34 -30.78 6.82
N GLY A 439 10.83 -31.42 5.74
CA GLY A 439 11.17 -32.84 5.72
C GLY A 439 9.95 -33.79 5.67
N ASN A 440 8.72 -33.25 5.63
CA ASN A 440 7.47 -34.03 5.64
C ASN A 440 6.84 -34.18 4.25
N HIS A 441 7.26 -33.40 3.27
CA HIS A 441 6.75 -33.49 1.90
C HIS A 441 7.46 -34.59 1.14
N THR A 442 6.73 -35.65 0.81
CA THR A 442 7.30 -36.85 0.17
C THR A 442 6.65 -37.13 -1.17
N SER A 443 7.46 -37.60 -2.13
CA SER A 443 6.98 -38.08 -3.42
C SER A 443 6.55 -39.55 -3.35
N LYS A 444 5.83 -40.04 -4.37
CA LYS A 444 5.46 -41.46 -4.50
C LYS A 444 6.69 -42.39 -4.56
N ALA A 445 7.84 -41.89 -5.00
CA ALA A 445 9.09 -42.65 -5.05
C ALA A 445 9.86 -42.63 -3.70
N GLY A 446 9.32 -41.98 -2.67
CA GLY A 446 9.97 -41.89 -1.36
C GLY A 446 10.98 -40.76 -1.21
N ASN A 447 11.19 -39.94 -2.25
CA ASN A 447 12.05 -38.75 -2.13
C ASN A 447 11.33 -37.67 -1.33
N THR A 448 12.07 -36.97 -0.48
CA THR A 448 11.54 -35.82 0.30
C THR A 448 12.03 -34.50 -0.28
N ILE A 449 11.25 -33.42 -0.07
CA ILE A 449 11.78 -32.07 -0.23
C ILE A 449 12.86 -31.90 0.86
N THR A 450 14.06 -31.51 0.44
CA THR A 450 15.19 -31.41 1.37
C THR A 450 14.95 -30.38 2.47
N ASN A 451 15.35 -30.71 3.69
CA ASN A 451 15.42 -29.80 4.84
C ASN A 451 16.90 -29.59 5.28
N ASP A 452 17.86 -29.92 4.44
CA ASP A 452 19.28 -29.70 4.69
C ASP A 452 19.57 -28.19 4.64
N CYS A 453 20.03 -27.66 5.76
CA CYS A 453 20.34 -26.23 5.93
C CYS A 453 21.36 -25.72 4.91
N SER A 454 22.35 -26.55 4.55
CA SER A 454 23.46 -26.19 3.65
C SER A 454 23.01 -25.91 2.21
N VAL A 455 21.80 -26.33 1.82
CA VAL A 455 21.23 -26.05 0.49
C VAL A 455 20.87 -24.59 0.32
N CYS A 456 20.47 -23.92 1.40
CA CYS A 456 20.02 -22.53 1.40
C CYS A 456 21.05 -21.57 1.97
N HIS A 457 21.79 -21.99 3.00
CA HIS A 457 22.79 -21.15 3.66
C HIS A 457 23.81 -21.95 4.43
N ASN A 458 24.99 -21.37 4.65
CA ASN A 458 26.00 -21.86 5.59
C ASN A 458 26.02 -20.98 6.83
N LEU A 459 25.74 -21.55 8.01
CA LEU A 459 25.90 -20.86 9.28
C LEU A 459 27.40 -20.83 9.65
N VAL A 460 27.98 -19.63 9.60
CA VAL A 460 29.42 -19.44 9.85
C VAL A 460 29.68 -19.14 11.32
N VAL A 461 28.79 -18.38 11.95
CA VAL A 461 28.79 -18.05 13.37
C VAL A 461 27.39 -18.28 13.92
N SER A 462 27.30 -18.91 15.09
CA SER A 462 26.02 -19.20 15.75
C SER A 462 25.98 -18.63 17.15
N SER A 463 25.20 -17.57 17.36
CA SER A 463 24.92 -16.96 18.67
C SER A 463 26.21 -16.72 19.52
N GLU A 464 27.24 -16.16 18.91
CA GLU A 464 28.49 -15.87 19.57
C GLU A 464 28.57 -14.42 20.03
N ALA A 465 29.02 -14.20 21.25
CA ALA A 465 29.32 -12.86 21.74
C ALA A 465 30.61 -12.34 21.11
N HIS A 466 30.56 -11.22 20.42
CA HIS A 466 31.73 -10.59 19.78
C HIS A 466 32.51 -11.50 18.81
N PRO A 467 31.86 -12.03 17.74
CA PRO A 467 32.58 -12.92 16.82
C PRO A 467 33.78 -12.22 16.16
N LYS A 468 34.91 -12.84 16.15
CA LYS A 468 36.13 -12.32 15.51
C LYS A 468 35.89 -12.02 14.02
N LEU A 469 35.08 -12.84 13.36
CA LEU A 469 34.77 -12.69 11.95
C LEU A 469 34.15 -11.31 11.64
N LEU A 470 33.26 -10.77 12.50
CA LEU A 470 32.66 -9.44 12.29
C LEU A 470 33.77 -8.36 12.35
N THR A 471 34.69 -8.46 13.30
CA THR A 471 35.81 -7.52 13.41
C THR A 471 36.70 -7.59 12.18
N GLU A 472 37.02 -8.81 11.69
CA GLU A 472 37.85 -9.04 10.49
C GLU A 472 37.17 -8.49 9.21
N LEU A 473 35.84 -8.54 9.14
CA LEU A 473 35.06 -7.99 8.02
C LEU A 473 34.77 -6.49 8.16
N GLY A 474 35.15 -5.85 9.27
CA GLY A 474 34.83 -4.44 9.55
C GLY A 474 33.34 -4.19 9.75
N LEU A 475 32.61 -5.21 10.19
CA LEU A 475 31.16 -5.13 10.46
C LEU A 475 30.91 -4.89 11.96
N PRO A 476 29.81 -4.18 12.31
CA PRO A 476 29.47 -3.88 13.71
C PRO A 476 29.04 -5.13 14.49
#